data_60d1fba145ad00788bbd6af946d77462
#
_entry.id   60d1fba145ad00788bbd6af946d77462
#
_cell.length_a   1.000
_cell.length_b   1.000
_cell.length_c   1.000
_cell.angle_alpha   90.00
_cell.angle_beta   90.00
_cell.angle_gamma   90.00
#
_symmetry.space_group_name_H-M   'P 1'
#
loop_
_entity.id
_entity.type
_entity.pdbx_description
1 polymer ?
#
loop_
_entity_poly.entity_id
_entity_poly.type
_entity_poly.pdbx_seq_one_letter_code
_entity_poly.pdbx_strand_id
1 'polypeptide(L)'
;HMKLDRICEKAKKYKLPIVIFTEGGGGRPGDTDITTSIAGLHVPTFALWGGLTGRCLRIAINNGFCFAGNAALFGCADIRIATKNSWIGMAGPAMIEGGGLGSYSPKEIGPSEVNEKNGVIDLVAKDEAEATDFAKKILSYFQGDLVDWKIEDQAQLKDIMPKNRKWSYPIRN
;
A
#
# COMPACT_ATOMS: atom_id res chain seq x y z
N HIS A 1 12.93 1.00 11.02
CA HIS A 1 13.23 1.62 9.71
C HIS A 1 14.61 1.25 9.18
N MET A 2 15.68 1.22 9.98
CA MET A 2 17.05 0.89 9.52
C MET A 2 17.16 -0.41 8.69
N LYS A 3 16.40 -1.47 9.03
CA LYS A 3 16.36 -2.70 8.24
C LYS A 3 15.68 -2.47 6.89
N LEU A 4 14.58 -1.73 6.86
CA LEU A 4 13.85 -1.41 5.64
C LEU A 4 14.70 -0.52 4.72
N ASP A 5 15.42 0.47 5.26
CA ASP A 5 16.32 1.32 4.50
C ASP A 5 17.35 0.49 3.73
N ARG A 6 18.00 -0.47 4.41
CA ARG A 6 18.97 -1.39 3.79
C ARG A 6 18.34 -2.30 2.73
N ILE A 7 17.08 -2.71 2.93
CA ILE A 7 16.35 -3.51 1.93
C ILE A 7 16.03 -2.66 0.71
N CYS A 8 15.58 -1.42 0.89
CA CYS A 8 15.32 -0.49 -0.21
C CYS A 8 16.58 -0.23 -1.04
N GLU A 9 17.72 0.00 -0.40
CA GLU A 9 19.01 0.17 -1.10
C GLU A 9 19.41 -1.06 -1.90
N LYS A 10 19.24 -2.27 -1.33
CA LYS A 10 19.52 -3.53 -2.03
C LYS A 10 18.57 -3.74 -3.21
N ALA A 11 17.26 -3.52 -3.01
CA ALA A 11 16.29 -3.63 -4.07
C ALA A 11 16.60 -2.68 -5.23
N LYS A 12 16.95 -1.44 -4.93
CA LYS A 12 17.37 -0.46 -5.92
C LYS A 12 18.61 -0.93 -6.69
N LYS A 13 19.62 -1.43 -5.97
CA LYS A 13 20.88 -1.90 -6.57
C LYS A 13 20.69 -3.10 -7.48
N TYR A 14 19.90 -4.08 -7.04
CA TYR A 14 19.72 -5.35 -7.74
C TYR A 14 18.44 -5.42 -8.56
N LYS A 15 17.66 -4.32 -8.60
CA LYS A 15 16.35 -4.24 -9.30
C LYS A 15 15.36 -5.34 -8.86
N LEU A 16 15.36 -5.65 -7.57
CA LEU A 16 14.48 -6.67 -6.99
C LEU A 16 13.13 -6.08 -6.61
N PRO A 17 12.02 -6.78 -6.86
CA PRO A 17 10.74 -6.39 -6.30
C PRO A 17 10.74 -6.51 -4.78
N ILE A 18 9.93 -5.69 -4.11
CA ILE A 18 9.74 -5.72 -2.65
C ILE A 18 8.28 -6.00 -2.35
N VAL A 19 8.05 -6.94 -1.42
CA VAL A 19 6.76 -7.13 -0.75
C VAL A 19 6.93 -6.70 0.70
N ILE A 20 6.08 -5.79 1.16
CA ILE A 20 6.08 -5.30 2.55
C ILE A 20 4.74 -5.59 3.21
N PHE A 21 4.78 -6.04 4.47
CA PHE A 21 3.62 -6.11 5.36
C PHE A 21 3.61 -4.84 6.21
N THR A 22 2.48 -4.14 6.23
CA THR A 22 2.43 -2.73 6.69
C THR A 22 1.70 -2.51 8.00
N GLU A 23 1.31 -3.57 8.72
CA GLU A 23 0.68 -3.45 10.02
C GLU A 23 1.53 -2.62 10.98
N GLY A 24 0.89 -1.69 11.66
CA GLY A 24 1.53 -0.86 12.67
C GLY A 24 0.92 0.52 12.84
N GLY A 25 1.25 1.15 13.95
CA GLY A 25 0.70 2.45 14.35
C GLY A 25 1.58 3.67 14.05
N GLY A 26 2.70 3.48 13.36
CA GLY A 26 3.69 4.56 13.19
C GLY A 26 4.63 4.71 14.40
N GLY A 27 5.21 5.89 14.56
CA GLY A 27 6.12 6.18 15.68
C GLY A 27 5.39 6.40 17.00
N ARG A 28 6.05 6.08 18.11
CA ARG A 28 5.57 6.38 19.46
C ARG A 28 6.18 7.70 19.95
N PRO A 29 5.37 8.70 20.31
CA PRO A 29 5.90 9.92 20.95
C PRO A 29 6.63 9.57 22.25
N GLY A 30 7.79 10.16 22.47
CA GLY A 30 8.59 9.92 23.67
C GLY A 30 9.34 8.59 23.69
N ASP A 31 9.52 7.93 22.56
CA ASP A 31 10.35 6.73 22.48
C ASP A 31 11.81 7.06 22.76
N THR A 32 12.33 6.55 23.87
CA THR A 32 13.69 6.81 24.34
C THR A 32 14.74 5.87 23.74
N ASP A 33 14.31 4.86 23.00
CA ASP A 33 15.19 3.86 22.39
C ASP A 33 15.93 4.39 21.15
N ILE A 34 15.55 5.58 20.67
CA ILE A 34 16.15 6.22 19.49
C ILE A 34 17.15 7.28 19.96
N THR A 35 18.36 6.89 20.20
CA THR A 35 19.44 7.79 20.67
C THR A 35 20.18 8.51 19.53
N THR A 36 19.97 8.11 18.28
CA THR A 36 20.79 8.53 17.13
C THR A 36 20.12 9.56 16.22
N SER A 37 18.85 9.88 16.41
CA SER A 37 18.12 10.83 15.57
C SER A 37 17.81 12.11 16.33
N ILE A 38 18.26 13.25 15.82
CA ILE A 38 17.89 14.56 16.33
C ILE A 38 16.38 14.71 16.19
N ALA A 39 15.69 14.91 17.32
CA ALA A 39 14.23 15.01 17.39
C ALA A 39 13.44 13.81 16.80
N GLY A 40 14.06 12.65 16.63
CA GLY A 40 13.40 11.45 16.08
C GLY A 40 12.85 11.57 14.67
N LEU A 41 13.22 12.62 13.92
CA LEU A 41 12.62 12.94 12.63
C LEU A 41 13.46 12.51 11.42
N HIS A 42 14.69 12.07 11.63
CA HIS A 42 15.54 11.58 10.53
C HIS A 42 15.17 10.15 10.18
N VAL A 43 14.19 9.98 9.30
CA VAL A 43 13.74 8.67 8.79
C VAL A 43 13.87 8.66 7.27
N PRO A 44 15.02 8.19 6.74
CA PRO A 44 15.24 8.14 5.28
C PRO A 44 14.34 7.13 4.57
N THR A 45 13.69 6.24 5.29
CA THR A 45 12.84 5.17 4.75
C THR A 45 11.83 5.67 3.73
N PHE A 46 11.15 6.79 4.00
CA PHE A 46 10.13 7.32 3.09
C PHE A 46 10.75 7.78 1.76
N ALA A 47 11.88 8.46 1.82
CA ALA A 47 12.60 8.90 0.62
C ALA A 47 13.16 7.69 -0.17
N LEU A 48 13.70 6.70 0.53
CA LEU A 48 14.21 5.48 -0.08
C LEU A 48 13.08 4.67 -0.73
N TRP A 49 11.97 4.49 -0.04
CA TRP A 49 10.78 3.80 -0.55
C TRP A 49 10.20 4.50 -1.78
N GLY A 50 9.99 5.82 -1.70
CA GLY A 50 9.53 6.62 -2.84
C GLY A 50 10.51 6.61 -4.01
N GLY A 51 11.82 6.60 -3.73
CA GLY A 51 12.88 6.55 -4.74
C GLY A 51 12.97 5.24 -5.52
N LEU A 52 12.21 4.21 -5.15
CA LEU A 52 12.07 2.96 -5.93
C LEU A 52 11.05 3.08 -7.06
N THR A 53 10.26 4.14 -7.11
CA THR A 53 9.25 4.35 -8.18
C THR A 53 9.88 4.23 -9.57
N GLY A 54 9.28 3.37 -10.40
CA GLY A 54 9.77 3.09 -11.75
C GLY A 54 11.09 2.30 -11.83
N ARG A 55 11.63 1.84 -10.69
CA ARG A 55 12.88 1.06 -10.62
C ARG A 55 12.66 -0.38 -10.20
N CYS A 56 11.80 -0.58 -9.24
CA CYS A 56 11.45 -1.89 -8.69
C CYS A 56 9.97 -1.91 -8.36
N LEU A 57 9.31 -3.03 -8.57
CA LEU A 57 7.94 -3.25 -8.14
C LEU A 57 7.85 -3.26 -6.61
N ARG A 58 6.91 -2.50 -6.06
CA ARG A 58 6.61 -2.46 -4.63
C ARG A 58 5.18 -2.95 -4.41
N ILE A 59 5.03 -4.02 -3.66
CA ILE A 59 3.75 -4.57 -3.25
C ILE A 59 3.61 -4.35 -1.75
N ALA A 60 2.52 -3.74 -1.31
CA ALA A 60 2.18 -3.63 0.10
C ALA A 60 1.00 -4.54 0.43
N ILE A 61 1.12 -5.31 1.50
CA ILE A 61 0.07 -6.15 2.06
C ILE A 61 -0.27 -5.62 3.44
N ASN A 62 -1.57 -5.56 3.76
CA ASN A 62 -2.02 -5.20 5.10
C ASN A 62 -3.12 -6.14 5.58
N ASN A 63 -3.03 -6.59 6.85
CA ASN A 63 -4.05 -7.40 7.52
C ASN A 63 -4.19 -6.93 8.97
N GLY A 64 -4.76 -5.75 9.19
CA GLY A 64 -4.91 -5.17 10.51
C GLY A 64 -4.87 -3.65 10.49
N PHE A 65 -4.39 -3.07 11.59
CA PHE A 65 -4.24 -1.62 11.71
C PHE A 65 -2.97 -1.14 11.03
N CYS A 66 -3.11 -0.13 10.19
CA CYS A 66 -2.02 0.49 9.45
C CYS A 66 -2.18 2.02 9.52
N PHE A 67 -1.47 2.67 10.42
CA PHE A 67 -1.62 4.11 10.64
C PHE A 67 -0.31 4.87 10.44
N ALA A 68 -0.45 6.16 10.17
CA ALA A 68 0.64 7.13 10.06
C ALA A 68 1.71 6.70 9.03
N GLY A 69 2.97 6.59 9.44
CA GLY A 69 4.08 6.25 8.56
C GLY A 69 3.92 4.92 7.81
N ASN A 70 3.30 3.93 8.45
CA ASN A 70 3.01 2.64 7.82
C ASN A 70 1.97 2.81 6.70
N ALA A 71 0.94 3.63 6.92
CA ALA A 71 -0.05 3.97 5.90
C ALA A 71 0.57 4.74 4.72
N ALA A 72 1.57 5.59 4.98
CA ALA A 72 2.32 6.25 3.91
C ALA A 72 3.11 5.25 3.05
N LEU A 73 3.77 4.26 3.67
CA LEU A 73 4.45 3.19 2.93
C LEU A 73 3.47 2.36 2.11
N PHE A 74 2.31 1.99 2.70
CA PHE A 74 1.25 1.28 2.00
C PHE A 74 0.75 2.09 0.80
N GLY A 75 0.36 3.33 1.01
CA GLY A 75 -0.21 4.20 -0.02
C GLY A 75 0.76 4.53 -1.17
N CYS A 76 2.06 4.51 -0.90
CA CYS A 76 3.10 4.75 -1.90
C CYS A 76 3.58 3.49 -2.62
N ALA A 77 3.02 2.31 -2.34
CA ALA A 77 3.31 1.09 -3.09
C ALA A 77 2.67 1.13 -4.48
N ASP A 78 3.22 0.36 -5.41
CA ASP A 78 2.70 0.25 -6.77
C ASP A 78 1.41 -0.60 -6.79
N ILE A 79 1.36 -1.64 -5.96
CA ILE A 79 0.18 -2.48 -5.74
C ILE A 79 -0.10 -2.59 -4.25
N ARG A 80 -1.35 -2.36 -3.87
CA ARG A 80 -1.83 -2.33 -2.49
C ARG A 80 -2.89 -3.40 -2.28
N ILE A 81 -2.54 -4.39 -1.48
CA ILE A 81 -3.39 -5.53 -1.15
C ILE A 81 -3.78 -5.41 0.32
N ALA A 82 -5.05 -5.51 0.64
CA ALA A 82 -5.50 -5.52 2.02
C ALA A 82 -6.53 -6.63 2.24
N THR A 83 -6.58 -7.18 3.44
CA THR A 83 -7.66 -8.07 3.83
C THR A 83 -8.88 -7.27 4.27
N LYS A 84 -10.03 -7.94 4.37
CA LYS A 84 -11.26 -7.34 4.92
C LYS A 84 -11.08 -6.84 6.36
N ASN A 85 -10.11 -7.39 7.10
CA ASN A 85 -9.75 -6.99 8.46
C ASN A 85 -8.66 -5.92 8.48
N SER A 86 -8.74 -4.94 7.59
CA SER A 86 -7.75 -3.86 7.49
C SER A 86 -8.38 -2.50 7.76
N TRP A 87 -7.63 -1.68 8.50
CA TRP A 87 -7.95 -0.29 8.79
C TRP A 87 -6.72 0.55 8.50
N ILE A 88 -6.82 1.41 7.49
CA ILE A 88 -5.67 2.13 6.94
C ILE A 88 -5.99 3.63 6.95
N GLY A 89 -5.17 4.41 7.65
CA GLY A 89 -5.34 5.85 7.74
C GLY A 89 -4.05 6.58 8.09
N MET A 90 -3.92 7.84 7.66
CA MET A 90 -2.74 8.67 7.95
C MET A 90 -2.61 9.08 9.41
N ALA A 91 -3.71 9.05 10.17
CA ALA A 91 -3.72 9.36 11.60
C ALA A 91 -4.42 8.23 12.37
N GLY A 92 -3.83 7.82 13.47
CA GLY A 92 -4.48 6.94 14.45
C GLY A 92 -5.39 7.73 15.43
N PRO A 93 -6.15 7.02 16.28
CA PRO A 93 -7.12 7.65 17.21
C PRO A 93 -6.55 8.80 18.04
N ALA A 94 -5.40 8.58 18.65
CA ALA A 94 -4.78 9.59 19.53
C ALA A 94 -4.38 10.87 18.80
N MET A 95 -3.99 10.79 17.53
CA MET A 95 -3.67 11.99 16.74
C MET A 95 -4.92 12.76 16.32
N ILE A 96 -6.01 12.04 15.99
CA ILE A 96 -7.28 12.65 15.61
C ILE A 96 -7.87 13.39 16.81
N GLU A 97 -7.90 12.75 17.98
CA GLU A 97 -8.38 13.33 19.21
C GLU A 97 -7.50 14.53 19.66
N GLY A 98 -6.18 14.36 19.65
CA GLY A 98 -5.24 15.45 19.96
C GLY A 98 -5.32 16.64 18.99
N GLY A 99 -5.76 16.41 17.76
CA GLY A 99 -6.04 17.45 16.77
C GLY A 99 -7.42 18.12 16.91
N GLY A 100 -8.23 17.72 17.90
CA GLY A 100 -9.57 18.28 18.13
C GLY A 100 -10.61 17.87 17.08
N LEU A 101 -10.35 16.78 16.34
CA LEU A 101 -11.22 16.31 15.26
C LEU A 101 -12.24 15.25 15.69
N GLY A 102 -12.37 15.02 17.00
CA GLY A 102 -13.26 14.02 17.58
C GLY A 102 -12.52 12.82 18.14
N SER A 103 -13.25 11.92 18.78
CA SER A 103 -12.71 10.66 19.33
C SER A 103 -13.29 9.49 18.56
N TYR A 104 -12.40 8.65 18.04
CA TYR A 104 -12.78 7.49 17.22
C TYR A 104 -12.06 6.24 17.70
N SER A 105 -12.74 5.10 17.62
CA SER A 105 -12.07 3.82 17.80
C SER A 105 -11.16 3.49 16.60
N PRO A 106 -10.13 2.65 16.76
CA PRO A 106 -9.26 2.27 15.63
C PRO A 106 -10.02 1.67 14.44
N LYS A 107 -11.15 0.98 14.69
CA LYS A 107 -11.96 0.34 13.67
C LYS A 107 -12.86 1.29 12.88
N GLU A 108 -13.02 2.53 13.33
CA GLU A 108 -13.76 3.56 12.61
C GLU A 108 -12.88 4.34 11.64
N ILE A 109 -11.55 4.15 11.72
CA ILE A 109 -10.60 4.92 10.91
C ILE A 109 -10.18 4.08 9.70
N GLY A 110 -10.59 4.50 8.52
CA GLY A 110 -10.18 3.93 7.25
C GLY A 110 -10.44 2.42 7.10
N PRO A 111 -11.66 1.93 7.33
CA PRO A 111 -11.97 0.52 7.10
C PRO A 111 -11.79 0.14 5.63
N SER A 112 -11.44 -1.12 5.38
CA SER A 112 -11.11 -1.63 4.04
C SER A 112 -12.20 -1.36 3.01
N GLU A 113 -13.48 -1.45 3.39
CA GLU A 113 -14.62 -1.20 2.49
C GLU A 113 -14.66 0.25 1.94
N VAL A 114 -14.27 1.22 2.76
CA VAL A 114 -14.17 2.62 2.34
C VAL A 114 -12.94 2.83 1.47
N ASN A 115 -11.82 2.28 1.90
CA ASN A 115 -10.55 2.42 1.20
C ASN A 115 -10.52 1.72 -0.17
N GLU A 116 -11.25 0.62 -0.32
CA GLU A 116 -11.46 -0.05 -1.61
C GLU A 116 -12.24 0.87 -2.58
N LYS A 117 -13.37 1.41 -2.13
CA LYS A 117 -14.20 2.31 -2.94
C LYS A 117 -13.47 3.56 -3.36
N ASN A 118 -12.61 4.09 -2.50
CA ASN A 118 -11.82 5.29 -2.76
C ASN A 118 -10.53 5.01 -3.57
N GLY A 119 -10.25 3.75 -3.92
CA GLY A 119 -9.06 3.38 -4.69
C GLY A 119 -7.75 3.42 -3.89
N VAL A 120 -7.81 3.45 -2.57
CA VAL A 120 -6.64 3.31 -1.69
C VAL A 120 -6.14 1.87 -1.68
N ILE A 121 -7.05 0.90 -1.83
CA ILE A 121 -6.75 -0.53 -1.93
C ILE A 121 -7.03 -0.97 -3.37
N ASP A 122 -6.08 -1.66 -3.98
CA ASP A 122 -6.24 -2.20 -5.33
C ASP A 122 -6.92 -3.58 -5.34
N LEU A 123 -6.56 -4.43 -4.37
CA LEU A 123 -7.11 -5.79 -4.22
C LEU A 123 -7.50 -6.05 -2.77
N VAL A 124 -8.72 -6.53 -2.57
CA VAL A 124 -9.20 -6.98 -1.27
C VAL A 124 -9.16 -8.50 -1.21
N ALA A 125 -8.40 -9.03 -0.26
CA ALA A 125 -8.30 -10.45 0.03
C ALA A 125 -9.22 -10.83 1.21
N LYS A 126 -9.67 -12.07 1.21
CA LYS A 126 -10.46 -12.61 2.33
C LYS A 126 -9.62 -12.81 3.58
N ASP A 127 -8.35 -13.21 3.40
CA ASP A 127 -7.40 -13.54 4.45
C ASP A 127 -5.94 -13.32 3.99
N GLU A 128 -4.98 -13.55 4.88
CA GLU A 128 -3.55 -13.39 4.61
C GLU A 128 -3.02 -14.35 3.55
N ALA A 129 -3.55 -15.56 3.49
CA ALA A 129 -3.13 -16.56 2.51
C ALA A 129 -3.47 -16.09 1.09
N GLU A 130 -4.70 -15.65 0.87
CA GLU A 130 -5.12 -15.10 -0.42
C GLU A 130 -4.36 -13.81 -0.78
N ALA A 131 -4.11 -12.93 0.22
CA ALA A 131 -3.29 -11.74 -0.01
C ALA A 131 -1.87 -12.09 -0.49
N THR A 132 -1.30 -13.13 0.11
CA THR A 132 0.02 -13.65 -0.30
C THR A 132 -0.02 -14.25 -1.70
N ASP A 133 -1.08 -14.98 -2.05
CA ASP A 133 -1.24 -15.57 -3.38
C ASP A 133 -1.44 -14.50 -4.46
N PHE A 134 -2.16 -13.41 -4.16
CA PHE A 134 -2.23 -12.24 -5.04
C PHE A 134 -0.85 -11.64 -5.28
N ALA A 135 -0.07 -11.45 -4.22
CA ALA A 135 1.29 -10.92 -4.35
C ALA A 135 2.18 -11.82 -5.21
N LYS A 136 2.15 -13.16 -5.01
CA LYS A 136 2.88 -14.11 -5.83
C LYS A 136 2.45 -14.07 -7.30
N LYS A 137 1.13 -14.00 -7.54
CA LYS A 137 0.59 -13.88 -8.91
C LYS A 137 1.07 -12.60 -9.58
N ILE A 138 1.05 -11.48 -8.87
CA ILE A 138 1.54 -10.20 -9.40
C ILE A 138 3.04 -10.30 -9.71
N LEU A 139 3.83 -10.84 -8.78
CA LEU A 139 5.27 -11.05 -8.99
C LEU A 139 5.56 -11.91 -10.22
N SER A 140 4.70 -12.88 -10.54
CA SER A 140 4.91 -13.75 -11.72
C SER A 140 4.86 -12.97 -13.04
N TYR A 141 4.18 -11.83 -13.09
CA TYR A 141 4.15 -10.96 -14.29
C TYR A 141 5.45 -10.19 -14.53
N PHE A 142 6.37 -10.23 -13.58
CA PHE A 142 7.64 -9.50 -13.62
C PHE A 142 8.86 -10.43 -13.68
N GLN A 143 8.66 -11.69 -14.08
CA GLN A 143 9.73 -12.70 -14.17
C GLN A 143 10.45 -12.74 -15.52
N GLY A 144 10.15 -11.82 -16.41
CA GLY A 144 10.68 -11.73 -17.76
C GLY A 144 9.61 -12.03 -18.82
N ASP A 145 10.03 -12.16 -20.06
CA ASP A 145 9.14 -12.36 -21.20
C ASP A 145 8.48 -13.74 -21.14
N LEU A 146 7.18 -13.80 -21.45
CA LEU A 146 6.46 -15.05 -21.61
C LEU A 146 6.74 -15.60 -23.01
N VAL A 147 7.12 -16.88 -23.08
CA VAL A 147 7.35 -17.59 -24.36
C VAL A 147 6.03 -17.84 -25.08
N ASP A 148 5.00 -18.20 -24.30
CA ASP A 148 3.65 -18.44 -24.81
C ASP A 148 2.64 -17.57 -24.05
N TRP A 149 1.89 -16.75 -24.76
CA TRP A 149 0.82 -15.96 -24.18
C TRP A 149 -0.39 -15.94 -25.10
N LYS A 150 -1.58 -15.85 -24.51
CA LYS A 150 -2.85 -15.69 -25.24
C LYS A 150 -3.45 -14.35 -24.87
N ILE A 151 -4.03 -13.70 -25.85
CA ILE A 151 -4.81 -12.49 -25.68
C ILE A 151 -6.24 -12.78 -26.11
N GLU A 152 -7.19 -12.32 -25.33
CA GLU A 152 -8.59 -12.30 -25.73
C GLU A 152 -8.86 -11.11 -26.65
N ASP A 153 -9.95 -11.18 -27.43
CA ASP A 153 -10.33 -10.10 -28.32
C ASP A 153 -10.60 -8.81 -27.54
N GLN A 154 -9.73 -7.83 -27.72
CA GLN A 154 -9.81 -6.53 -27.06
C GLN A 154 -10.90 -5.62 -27.68
N ALA A 155 -11.54 -6.00 -28.78
CA ALA A 155 -12.61 -5.22 -29.40
C ALA A 155 -13.81 -5.05 -28.46
N GLN A 156 -14.05 -6.01 -27.56
CA GLN A 156 -15.09 -5.95 -26.53
C GLN A 156 -14.93 -4.75 -25.58
N LEU A 157 -13.71 -4.25 -25.38
CA LEU A 157 -13.46 -3.09 -24.51
C LEU A 157 -14.07 -1.79 -25.05
N LYS A 158 -14.40 -1.72 -26.33
CA LYS A 158 -15.07 -0.54 -26.93
C LYS A 158 -16.48 -0.33 -26.37
N ASP A 159 -17.15 -1.41 -26.00
CA ASP A 159 -18.55 -1.37 -25.55
C ASP A 159 -18.66 -1.03 -24.06
N ILE A 160 -17.55 -1.13 -23.30
CA ILE A 160 -17.48 -0.77 -21.88
C ILE A 160 -17.50 0.75 -21.70
N MET A 161 -16.98 1.49 -22.67
CA MET A 161 -16.88 2.95 -22.58
C MET A 161 -18.24 3.62 -22.88
N PRO A 162 -18.72 4.55 -22.01
CA PRO A 162 -19.92 5.30 -22.30
C PRO A 162 -19.83 6.04 -23.64
N LYS A 163 -20.89 6.00 -24.45
CA LYS A 163 -20.94 6.73 -25.72
C LYS A 163 -20.75 8.24 -25.53
N ASN A 164 -21.29 8.77 -24.44
CA ASN A 164 -21.03 10.16 -24.04
C ASN A 164 -19.77 10.24 -23.18
N ARG A 165 -18.67 10.68 -23.77
CA ARG A 165 -17.36 10.81 -23.10
C ARG A 165 -17.31 11.86 -21.98
N LYS A 166 -18.35 12.66 -21.78
CA LYS A 166 -18.47 13.61 -20.68
C LYS A 166 -19.04 12.98 -19.41
N TRP A 167 -19.55 11.75 -19.49
CA TRP A 167 -20.07 11.04 -18.33
C TRP A 167 -18.93 10.34 -17.58
N SER A 168 -18.91 10.55 -16.28
CA SER A 168 -18.11 9.72 -15.38
C SER A 168 -18.79 8.38 -15.18
N TYR A 169 -18.03 7.31 -15.08
CA TYR A 169 -18.53 5.97 -14.80
C TYR A 169 -17.55 5.24 -13.87
N PRO A 170 -18.05 4.30 -13.03
CA PRO A 170 -17.20 3.49 -12.20
C PRO A 170 -16.37 2.53 -13.05
N ILE A 171 -15.06 2.69 -13.05
CA ILE A 171 -14.14 1.87 -13.86
C ILE A 171 -14.11 0.40 -13.42
N ARG A 172 -14.62 0.09 -12.23
CA ARG A 172 -14.64 -1.25 -11.64
C ARG A 172 -15.93 -2.03 -11.91
N ASN A 173 -16.88 -1.49 -12.66
CA ASN A 173 -18.12 -2.18 -13.04
C ASN A 173 -17.92 -3.00 -14.29
#